data_4639d7487fbc87504fd0eac1aa027cda
#
_entry.id   4639d7487fbc87504fd0eac1aa027cda
#
_cell.length_a   1.000
_cell.length_b   1.000
_cell.length_c   1.000
_cell.angle_alpha   90.00
_cell.angle_beta   90.00
_cell.angle_gamma   90.00
#
_symmetry.space_group_name_H-M   'P 1'
#
loop_
_entity.id
_entity.type
_entity.pdbx_description
1 polymer ?
#
loop_
_entity_poly.entity_id
_entity_poly.type
_entity_poly.pdbx_seq_one_letter_code
_entity_poly.pdbx_strand_id
1 'polypeptide(L)'
;MSKKHIEVVAAVLKNEGEFLAVQRAPSKLDYVSEKWEFPGGKVEAGETLVAAITRELDEELRIAVTEPQFLLTIEHSYSDFDITMHCFVIEVPTRELELTEHVDSRWLSKDQLWEVEWAAADIPAVEKLQSTF
;
A
#
# COMPACT_ATOMS: atom_id res chain seq x y z
N MET A 1 -15.77 -5.93 -24.17
CA MET A 1 -14.55 -5.14 -24.04
C MET A 1 -13.81 -5.53 -22.77
N SER A 2 -12.51 -5.60 -22.86
CA SER A 2 -11.70 -5.95 -21.70
C SER A 2 -11.61 -4.75 -20.76
N LYS A 3 -11.56 -5.04 -19.47
CA LYS A 3 -11.33 -4.05 -18.44
C LYS A 3 -9.86 -3.62 -18.48
N LYS A 4 -9.60 -2.41 -18.03
CA LYS A 4 -8.24 -1.92 -17.86
C LYS A 4 -7.54 -2.76 -16.79
N HIS A 5 -6.29 -3.14 -17.05
CA HIS A 5 -5.46 -3.83 -16.06
C HIS A 5 -4.37 -2.90 -15.56
N ILE A 6 -4.20 -2.84 -14.24
CA ILE A 6 -3.22 -1.98 -13.60
C ILE A 6 -2.27 -2.84 -12.77
N GLU A 7 -0.97 -2.63 -12.95
CA GLU A 7 0.04 -3.28 -12.12
C GLU A 7 0.64 -2.28 -11.16
N VAL A 8 0.59 -2.59 -9.86
CA VAL A 8 1.03 -1.67 -8.80
C VAL A 8 1.93 -2.38 -7.79
N VAL A 9 2.65 -1.58 -7.03
CA VAL A 9 3.42 -2.03 -5.87
C VAL A 9 2.84 -1.37 -4.62
N ALA A 10 2.93 -2.05 -3.48
CA ALA A 10 2.48 -1.51 -2.20
C ALA A 10 3.50 -1.85 -1.12
N ALA A 11 3.71 -0.92 -0.20
CA ALA A 11 4.68 -1.06 0.87
C ALA A 11 3.99 -1.18 2.22
N VAL A 12 4.27 -2.28 2.92
CA VAL A 12 3.91 -2.45 4.32
C VAL A 12 5.11 -1.93 5.11
N LEU A 13 5.05 -0.66 5.50
CA LEU A 13 6.11 -0.04 6.30
C LEU A 13 5.93 -0.45 7.76
N LYS A 14 6.99 -0.97 8.36
CA LYS A 14 6.98 -1.50 9.71
C LYS A 14 7.98 -0.75 10.58
N ASN A 15 7.53 -0.34 11.77
CA ASN A 15 8.38 0.29 12.77
C ASN A 15 7.90 -0.12 14.14
N GLU A 16 8.78 -0.72 14.93
CA GLU A 16 8.49 -1.18 16.29
C GLU A 16 7.21 -2.03 16.40
N GLY A 17 7.03 -2.92 15.44
CA GLY A 17 5.90 -3.86 15.44
C GLY A 17 4.59 -3.27 14.96
N GLU A 18 4.57 -2.02 14.51
CA GLU A 18 3.38 -1.40 13.96
C GLU A 18 3.53 -1.12 12.47
N PHE A 19 2.39 -1.11 11.77
CA PHE A 19 2.33 -0.99 10.32
C PHE A 19 1.64 0.30 9.92
N LEU A 20 2.16 0.98 8.89
CA LEU A 20 1.60 2.23 8.42
C LEU A 20 0.42 2.01 7.48
N ALA A 21 -0.71 2.62 7.80
CA ALA A 21 -1.87 2.73 6.91
C ALA A 21 -2.04 4.19 6.53
N VAL A 22 -2.39 4.46 5.28
CA VAL A 22 -2.64 5.82 4.79
C VAL A 22 -4.04 5.89 4.19
N GLN A 23 -4.69 7.04 4.33
CA GLN A 23 -6.06 7.23 3.87
C GLN A 23 -6.10 8.03 2.58
N ARG A 24 -6.83 7.49 1.60
CA ARG A 24 -7.03 8.16 0.31
C ARG A 24 -7.95 9.36 0.47
N ALA A 25 -7.70 10.39 -0.35
CA ALA A 25 -8.59 11.53 -0.46
C ALA A 25 -9.94 11.10 -1.04
N PRO A 26 -11.00 11.91 -0.86
CA PRO A 26 -12.29 11.63 -1.49
C PRO A 26 -12.14 11.46 -3.00
N SER A 27 -12.87 10.50 -3.57
CA SER A 27 -12.80 10.14 -4.97
C SER A 27 -14.19 9.90 -5.52
N LYS A 28 -14.33 9.97 -6.86
CA LYS A 28 -15.58 9.63 -7.54
C LYS A 28 -15.86 8.13 -7.48
N LEU A 29 -14.83 7.32 -7.25
CA LEU A 29 -14.97 5.87 -7.16
C LEU A 29 -15.26 5.52 -5.70
N ASP A 30 -16.53 5.29 -5.37
CA ASP A 30 -16.97 5.03 -3.98
C ASP A 30 -16.21 3.89 -3.31
N TYR A 31 -15.82 2.87 -4.08
CA TYR A 31 -15.16 1.69 -3.51
C TYR A 31 -13.70 1.95 -3.09
N VAL A 32 -13.12 3.10 -3.42
CA VAL A 32 -11.78 3.49 -2.95
C VAL A 32 -11.77 4.84 -2.24
N SER A 33 -12.85 5.63 -2.36
CA SER A 33 -12.92 6.96 -1.75
C SER A 33 -12.78 6.90 -0.24
N GLU A 34 -11.82 7.64 0.32
CA GLU A 34 -11.54 7.73 1.75
C GLU A 34 -11.20 6.40 2.42
N LYS A 35 -10.93 5.35 1.62
CA LYS A 35 -10.49 4.06 2.16
C LYS A 35 -9.02 4.15 2.56
N TRP A 36 -8.63 3.24 3.44
CA TRP A 36 -7.25 3.13 3.88
C TRP A 36 -6.52 2.10 3.02
N GLU A 37 -5.23 2.31 2.83
CA GLU A 37 -4.41 1.44 1.99
C GLU A 37 -2.97 1.46 2.46
N PHE A 38 -2.16 0.55 1.93
CA PHE A 38 -0.71 0.64 2.06
C PHE A 38 -0.21 1.60 0.98
N PRO A 39 0.79 2.44 1.29
CA PRO A 39 1.34 3.36 0.28
C PRO A 39 1.99 2.61 -0.88
N GLY A 40 1.94 3.18 -2.06
CA GLY A 40 2.49 2.59 -3.27
C GLY A 40 1.89 3.22 -4.50
N GLY A 41 2.04 2.59 -5.64
CA GLY A 41 1.49 3.11 -6.89
C GLY A 41 1.83 2.27 -8.09
N LYS A 42 1.57 2.82 -9.27
CA LYS A 42 1.74 2.09 -10.54
C LYS A 42 3.20 1.82 -10.86
N VAL A 43 3.45 0.62 -11.40
CA VAL A 43 4.75 0.28 -11.97
C VAL A 43 4.82 0.90 -13.37
N GLU A 44 5.85 1.69 -13.61
CA GLU A 44 6.03 2.32 -14.91
C GLU A 44 6.79 1.40 -15.86
N ALA A 45 6.63 1.64 -17.17
CA ALA A 45 7.29 0.83 -18.18
C ALA A 45 8.81 0.81 -17.96
N GLY A 46 9.38 -0.40 -17.95
CA GLY A 46 10.81 -0.58 -17.76
C GLY A 46 11.30 -0.55 -16.32
N GLU A 47 10.41 -0.28 -15.35
CA GLU A 47 10.79 -0.33 -13.94
C GLU A 47 10.75 -1.75 -13.39
N THR A 48 11.70 -2.06 -12.51
CA THR A 48 11.58 -3.23 -11.64
C THR A 48 10.60 -2.90 -10.52
N LEU A 49 10.10 -3.94 -9.84
CA LEU A 49 9.20 -3.72 -8.70
C LEU A 49 9.89 -2.92 -7.59
N VAL A 50 11.15 -3.22 -7.31
CA VAL A 50 11.92 -2.50 -6.29
C VAL A 50 12.12 -1.04 -6.68
N ALA A 51 12.40 -0.76 -7.95
CA ALA A 51 12.55 0.62 -8.42
C ALA A 51 11.23 1.39 -8.29
N ALA A 52 10.12 0.73 -8.64
CA ALA A 52 8.78 1.34 -8.52
C ALA A 52 8.44 1.69 -7.09
N ILE A 53 8.65 0.75 -6.14
CA ILE A 53 8.31 1.02 -4.74
C ILE A 53 9.23 2.09 -4.13
N THR A 54 10.49 2.11 -4.52
CA THR A 54 11.46 3.12 -4.08
C THR A 54 11.01 4.51 -4.53
N ARG A 55 10.64 4.64 -5.79
CA ARG A 55 10.17 5.90 -6.36
C ARG A 55 8.86 6.36 -5.70
N GLU A 56 7.88 5.45 -5.58
CA GLU A 56 6.58 5.80 -5.02
C GLU A 56 6.68 6.26 -3.56
N LEU A 57 7.48 5.60 -2.74
CA LEU A 57 7.63 6.00 -1.34
C LEU A 57 8.34 7.33 -1.19
N ASP A 58 9.29 7.63 -2.08
CA ASP A 58 9.91 8.95 -2.08
C ASP A 58 8.91 10.03 -2.47
N GLU A 59 8.12 9.78 -3.51
CA GLU A 59 7.13 10.76 -3.99
C GLU A 59 5.99 10.98 -3.01
N GLU A 60 5.44 9.91 -2.44
CA GLU A 60 4.26 10.00 -1.59
C GLU A 60 4.54 10.36 -0.15
N LEU A 61 5.65 9.87 0.41
CA LEU A 61 5.91 9.97 1.84
C LEU A 61 7.28 10.55 2.18
N ARG A 62 8.14 10.78 1.19
CA ARG A 62 9.53 11.22 1.40
C ARG A 62 10.30 10.24 2.27
N ILE A 63 10.10 8.96 2.06
CA ILE A 63 10.78 7.90 2.79
C ILE A 63 11.75 7.18 1.84
N ALA A 64 13.00 6.99 2.31
CA ALA A 64 13.99 6.21 1.58
C ALA A 64 13.76 4.71 1.87
N VAL A 65 13.79 3.90 0.82
CA VAL A 65 13.57 2.47 0.94
C VAL A 65 14.89 1.74 1.17
N THR A 66 14.90 0.83 2.16
CA THR A 66 16.03 -0.05 2.40
C THR A 66 15.51 -1.49 2.51
N GLU A 67 16.16 -2.40 1.79
CA GLU A 67 15.91 -3.85 1.88
C GLU A 67 14.43 -4.26 1.85
N PRO A 68 13.66 -3.93 0.79
CA PRO A 68 12.28 -4.40 0.71
C PRO A 68 12.22 -5.92 0.62
N GLN A 69 11.29 -6.52 1.38
CA GLN A 69 11.10 -7.97 1.41
C GLN A 69 9.75 -8.30 0.80
N PHE A 70 9.75 -9.14 -0.22
CA PHE A 70 8.50 -9.53 -0.86
C PHE A 70 7.57 -10.25 0.11
N LEU A 71 6.30 -9.84 0.15
CA LEU A 71 5.29 -10.44 1.01
C LEU A 71 4.32 -11.33 0.24
N LEU A 72 3.62 -10.77 -0.74
CA LEU A 72 2.69 -11.51 -1.59
C LEU A 72 2.29 -10.67 -2.79
N THR A 73 1.69 -11.33 -3.78
CA THR A 73 1.04 -10.66 -4.91
C THR A 73 -0.46 -10.87 -4.81
N ILE A 74 -1.21 -9.80 -4.96
CA ILE A 74 -2.67 -9.81 -4.91
C ILE A 74 -3.22 -9.54 -6.30
N GLU A 75 -4.25 -10.31 -6.70
CA GLU A 75 -5.01 -10.01 -7.90
C GLU A 75 -6.44 -9.75 -7.47
N HIS A 76 -6.97 -8.59 -7.85
CA HIS A 76 -8.30 -8.16 -7.44
C HIS A 76 -9.00 -7.46 -8.61
N SER A 77 -10.31 -7.67 -8.72
CA SER A 77 -11.13 -7.03 -9.76
C SER A 77 -12.09 -6.04 -9.11
N TYR A 78 -11.97 -4.79 -9.52
CA TYR A 78 -12.99 -3.78 -9.24
C TYR A 78 -13.92 -3.68 -10.47
N SER A 79 -15.00 -2.93 -10.35
CA SER A 79 -15.96 -2.78 -11.46
C SER A 79 -15.32 -2.24 -12.72
N ASP A 80 -14.39 -1.28 -12.57
CA ASP A 80 -13.82 -0.53 -13.68
C ASP A 80 -12.45 -1.02 -14.13
N PHE A 81 -11.75 -1.78 -13.28
CA PHE A 81 -10.39 -2.24 -13.60
C PHE A 81 -9.98 -3.45 -12.78
N ASP A 82 -9.01 -4.18 -13.31
CA ASP A 82 -8.35 -5.27 -12.60
C ASP A 82 -7.00 -4.77 -12.11
N ILE A 83 -6.60 -5.21 -10.93
CA ILE A 83 -5.34 -4.79 -10.32
C ILE A 83 -4.49 -5.99 -9.92
N THR A 84 -3.20 -5.92 -10.24
CA THR A 84 -2.20 -6.84 -9.71
C THR A 84 -1.31 -6.02 -8.80
N MET A 85 -1.28 -6.36 -7.52
CA MET A 85 -0.53 -5.60 -6.52
C MET A 85 0.55 -6.46 -5.87
N HIS A 86 1.80 -6.04 -6.04
CA HIS A 86 2.96 -6.71 -5.44
C HIS A 86 3.30 -5.99 -4.14
N CYS A 87 3.19 -6.70 -3.02
CA CYS A 87 3.36 -6.12 -1.69
C CYS A 87 4.71 -6.49 -1.10
N PHE A 88 5.37 -5.50 -0.50
CA PHE A 88 6.66 -5.64 0.16
C PHE A 88 6.58 -5.15 1.59
N VAL A 89 7.27 -5.84 2.51
CA VAL A 89 7.46 -5.37 3.88
C VAL A 89 8.79 -4.64 3.93
N ILE A 90 8.79 -3.45 4.51
CA ILE A 90 9.99 -2.62 4.63
C ILE A 90 10.09 -2.11 6.06
N GLU A 91 11.15 -2.52 6.77
CA GLU A 91 11.43 -2.01 8.09
C GLU A 91 11.99 -0.60 7.95
N VAL A 92 11.42 0.36 8.68
CA VAL A 92 11.89 1.74 8.65
C VAL A 92 12.39 2.16 10.04
N PRO A 93 13.48 2.93 10.10
CA PRO A 93 14.09 3.31 11.38
C PRO A 93 13.32 4.38 12.14
N THR A 94 12.48 5.16 11.47
CA THR A 94 11.70 6.23 12.10
C THR A 94 10.30 6.24 11.54
N ARG A 95 9.42 7.04 12.17
CA ARG A 95 8.04 7.25 11.70
C ARG A 95 7.88 8.60 11.01
N GLU A 96 8.99 9.27 10.72
CA GLU A 96 8.96 10.56 10.04
C GLU A 96 8.55 10.37 8.59
N LEU A 97 7.55 11.15 8.16
CA LEU A 97 7.06 11.10 6.80
C LEU A 97 6.32 12.40 6.48
N GLU A 98 6.14 12.66 5.19
CA GLU A 98 5.33 13.76 4.70
C GLU A 98 4.20 13.18 3.84
N LEU A 99 2.96 13.56 4.12
CA LEU A 99 1.83 13.15 3.28
C LEU A 99 1.73 14.12 2.10
N THR A 100 2.07 13.65 0.91
CA THR A 100 1.99 14.47 -0.31
C THR A 100 0.67 14.25 -1.06
N GLU A 101 0.05 13.09 -0.90
CA GLU A 101 -1.17 12.72 -1.63
C GLU A 101 -2.31 12.25 -0.72
N HIS A 102 -1.97 11.62 0.41
CA HIS A 102 -2.96 11.06 1.32
C HIS A 102 -3.41 12.11 2.33
N VAL A 103 -4.62 11.92 2.88
CA VAL A 103 -5.20 12.89 3.82
C VAL A 103 -4.95 12.55 5.28
N ASP A 104 -4.58 11.31 5.59
CA ASP A 104 -4.29 10.88 6.95
C ASP A 104 -3.38 9.67 6.95
N SER A 105 -2.77 9.40 8.10
CA SER A 105 -1.93 8.23 8.30
C SER A 105 -2.07 7.74 9.74
N ARG A 106 -1.94 6.41 9.93
CA ARG A 106 -1.95 5.79 11.25
C ARG A 106 -0.96 4.65 11.27
N TRP A 107 -0.27 4.51 12.39
CA TRP A 107 0.55 3.33 12.69
C TRP A 107 -0.31 2.37 13.51
N LEU A 108 -0.49 1.16 13.02
CA LEU A 108 -1.41 0.18 13.60
C LEU A 108 -0.63 -1.05 14.05
N SER A 109 -0.88 -1.49 15.28
CA SER A 109 -0.39 -2.78 15.74
C SER A 109 -1.20 -3.88 15.05
N LYS A 110 -0.73 -5.12 15.15
CA LYS A 110 -1.44 -6.27 14.59
C LYS A 110 -2.90 -6.33 15.07
N ASP A 111 -3.14 -6.00 16.34
CA ASP A 111 -4.48 -6.04 16.92
C ASP A 111 -5.36 -4.87 16.49
N GLN A 112 -4.77 -3.83 15.94
CA GLN A 112 -5.48 -2.62 15.50
C GLN A 112 -5.75 -2.57 14.01
N LEU A 113 -5.28 -3.56 13.24
CA LEU A 113 -5.38 -3.52 11.78
C LEU A 113 -6.80 -3.30 11.26
N TRP A 114 -7.80 -3.83 11.93
CA TRP A 114 -9.18 -3.70 11.49
C TRP A 114 -9.90 -2.47 12.05
N GLU A 115 -9.18 -1.55 12.70
CA GLU A 115 -9.76 -0.29 13.16
C GLU A 115 -10.00 0.70 12.02
N VAL A 116 -9.44 0.46 10.85
CA VAL A 116 -9.64 1.30 9.67
C VAL A 116 -10.34 0.50 8.58
N GLU A 117 -11.01 1.21 7.67
CA GLU A 117 -11.71 0.59 6.54
C GLU A 117 -10.78 0.51 5.35
N TRP A 118 -10.24 -0.67 5.09
CA TRP A 118 -9.29 -0.90 4.00
C TRP A 118 -9.96 -0.94 2.64
N ALA A 119 -9.28 -0.44 1.61
CA ALA A 119 -9.66 -0.71 0.23
C ALA A 119 -9.60 -2.22 0.01
N ALA A 120 -10.55 -2.75 -0.76
CA ALA A 120 -10.73 -4.20 -0.91
C ALA A 120 -9.45 -4.90 -1.40
N ALA A 121 -8.71 -4.29 -2.32
CA ALA A 121 -7.49 -4.90 -2.85
C ALA A 121 -6.39 -5.09 -1.78
N ASP A 122 -6.42 -4.30 -0.70
CA ASP A 122 -5.41 -4.39 0.36
C ASP A 122 -5.73 -5.43 1.42
N ILE A 123 -6.98 -5.88 1.49
CA ILE A 123 -7.43 -6.81 2.54
C ILE A 123 -6.61 -8.10 2.61
N PRO A 124 -6.26 -8.77 1.50
CA PRO A 124 -5.43 -9.98 1.58
C PRO A 124 -4.06 -9.72 2.22
N ALA A 125 -3.49 -8.53 2.02
CA ALA A 125 -2.22 -8.17 2.67
C ALA A 125 -2.41 -8.03 4.18
N VAL A 126 -3.51 -7.39 4.61
CA VAL A 126 -3.83 -7.23 6.04
C VAL A 126 -3.98 -8.61 6.70
N GLU A 127 -4.70 -9.51 6.04
CA GLU A 127 -4.86 -10.88 6.54
C GLU A 127 -3.53 -11.61 6.63
N LYS A 128 -2.66 -11.41 5.64
CA LYS A 128 -1.33 -12.01 5.63
C LYS A 128 -0.49 -11.51 6.80
N LEU A 129 -0.57 -10.22 7.12
CA LEU A 129 0.14 -9.64 8.26
C LEU A 129 -0.31 -10.28 9.57
N GLN A 130 -1.60 -10.50 9.74
CA GLN A 130 -2.14 -11.12 10.95
C GLN A 130 -1.66 -12.55 11.14
N SER A 131 -1.42 -13.28 10.05
CA SER A 131 -0.99 -14.67 10.14
C SER A 131 0.53 -14.82 10.20
N THR A 132 1.29 -13.80 9.82
CA THR A 132 2.75 -13.87 9.68
C THR A 132 3.50 -13.19 10.83
N PHE A 133 3.00 -12.09 11.34
CA PHE A 133 3.70 -11.27 12.34
C PHE A 133 3.04 -11.22 13.71
#